data_a93efd129dfd775af7193fbb1d9b2f4e
#
_entry.id   a93efd129dfd775af7193fbb1d9b2f4e
#
_cell.length_a   1.000
_cell.length_b   1.000
_cell.length_c   1.000
_cell.angle_alpha   90.00
_cell.angle_beta   90.00
_cell.angle_gamma   90.00
#
_symmetry.space_group_name_H-M   'P 1'
#
loop_
_entity.id
_entity.type
_entity.pdbx_description
1 polymer ?
#
loop_
_entity_poly.entity_id
_entity_poly.type
_entity_poly.pdbx_seq_one_letter_code
_entity_poly.pdbx_strand_id
1 'polypeptide(L)'
;MKPIVQISLDLTNIREALEMAEIAVEAGIDWIEAGTPLLLGEGLHAVAALRKAFPEHPIVADLKTMDGGYLEAEMMAKAGATHVVVMGVAHPATIRAVVKAARDYNIQVMGDIMAAPDKVACAKMLEDNGVDYIIVHTGFDERGEDPERNPFDHLHEVVGAVSIPVQAVGGLSVAQAAEMPKHGAPLVVVGAPLVIDQKEFRPSTDKAELKAVLQDLVAQVKGV
;
A
#
# COMPACT_ATOMS: atom_id res chain seq x y z
N MET A 1 -17.36 0.16 -2.73
CA MET A 1 -16.62 0.31 -1.46
C MET A 1 -16.47 1.79 -1.17
N LYS A 2 -16.45 2.22 0.10
CA LYS A 2 -16.09 3.62 0.42
C LYS A 2 -14.60 3.83 0.14
N PRO A 3 -14.19 5.04 -0.32
CA PRO A 3 -12.77 5.32 -0.52
C PRO A 3 -11.96 5.13 0.76
N ILE A 4 -10.78 4.54 0.62
CA ILE A 4 -9.80 4.28 1.68
C ILE A 4 -8.51 4.96 1.31
N VAL A 5 -7.95 5.74 2.23
CA VAL A 5 -6.64 6.36 2.06
C VAL A 5 -5.63 5.65 2.97
N GLN A 6 -4.57 5.14 2.36
CA GLN A 6 -3.48 4.45 3.02
C GLN A 6 -2.23 5.32 2.97
N ILE A 7 -1.46 5.34 4.06
CA ILE A 7 -0.11 5.92 4.06
C ILE A 7 0.93 4.81 4.02
N SER A 8 1.84 4.86 3.03
CA SER A 8 3.01 4.01 3.00
C SER A 8 4.19 4.70 3.68
N LEU A 9 4.71 4.07 4.73
CA LEU A 9 5.85 4.58 5.49
C LEU A 9 7.14 4.04 4.88
N ASP A 10 7.61 4.68 3.80
CA ASP A 10 8.85 4.34 3.09
C ASP A 10 10.07 5.00 3.76
N LEU A 11 10.09 5.00 5.07
CA LEU A 11 11.12 5.52 5.96
C LEU A 11 12.04 4.38 6.40
N THR A 12 13.25 4.69 6.87
CA THR A 12 14.25 3.66 7.23
C THR A 12 14.45 3.52 8.75
N ASN A 13 13.69 4.26 9.55
CA ASN A 13 13.73 4.13 11.00
C ASN A 13 12.33 4.23 11.63
N ILE A 14 12.12 3.44 12.66
CA ILE A 14 10.80 3.30 13.30
C ILE A 14 10.32 4.56 14.02
N ARG A 15 11.22 5.37 14.57
CA ARG A 15 10.82 6.59 15.31
C ARG A 15 10.15 7.58 14.35
N GLU A 16 10.79 7.87 13.22
CA GLU A 16 10.23 8.78 12.21
C GLU A 16 8.93 8.20 11.61
N ALA A 17 8.89 6.88 11.39
CA ALA A 17 7.69 6.19 10.91
C ALA A 17 6.51 6.32 11.88
N LEU A 18 6.72 6.18 13.18
CA LEU A 18 5.68 6.37 14.19
C LEU A 18 5.20 7.82 14.28
N GLU A 19 6.11 8.80 14.23
CA GLU A 19 5.75 10.23 14.20
C GLU A 19 4.90 10.55 12.95
N MET A 20 5.28 10.01 11.79
CA MET A 20 4.51 10.20 10.54
C MET A 20 3.15 9.52 10.59
N ALA A 21 3.07 8.29 11.09
CA ALA A 21 1.82 7.56 11.25
C ALA A 21 0.85 8.27 12.20
N GLU A 22 1.34 8.85 13.31
CA GLU A 22 0.52 9.64 14.24
C GLU A 22 -0.12 10.84 13.53
N ILE A 23 0.66 11.61 12.77
CA ILE A 23 0.16 12.76 12.01
C ILE A 23 -0.88 12.30 10.97
N ALA A 24 -0.61 11.20 10.28
CA ALA A 24 -1.48 10.65 9.25
C ALA A 24 -2.82 10.19 9.83
N VAL A 25 -2.81 9.46 10.93
CA VAL A 25 -4.03 9.01 11.63
C VAL A 25 -4.84 10.22 12.14
N GLU A 26 -4.19 11.22 12.73
CA GLU A 26 -4.84 12.46 13.13
C GLU A 26 -5.44 13.25 11.94
N ALA A 27 -4.90 13.06 10.74
CA ALA A 27 -5.42 13.65 9.51
C ALA A 27 -6.59 12.86 8.89
N GLY A 28 -6.90 11.66 9.39
CA GLY A 28 -8.01 10.84 8.92
C GLY A 28 -7.63 9.75 7.90
N ILE A 29 -6.35 9.39 7.82
CA ILE A 29 -5.87 8.23 7.08
C ILE A 29 -6.48 6.96 7.68
N ASP A 30 -6.89 6.02 6.83
CA ASP A 30 -7.59 4.81 7.24
C ASP A 30 -6.64 3.64 7.52
N TRP A 31 -5.61 3.47 6.69
CA TRP A 31 -4.67 2.34 6.77
C TRP A 31 -3.22 2.81 6.87
N ILE A 32 -2.43 2.08 7.65
CA ILE A 32 -0.99 2.34 7.84
C ILE A 32 -0.21 1.21 7.19
N GLU A 33 0.77 1.54 6.36
CA GLU A 33 1.63 0.56 5.73
C GLU A 33 3.06 0.69 6.25
N ALA A 34 3.60 -0.44 6.73
CA ALA A 34 5.03 -0.60 6.88
C ALA A 34 5.61 -0.83 5.48
N GLY A 35 6.11 0.22 4.85
CA GLY A 35 6.66 0.17 3.50
C GLY A 35 7.89 -0.72 3.42
N THR A 36 8.21 -1.18 2.22
CA THR A 36 9.38 -2.07 2.00
C THR A 36 10.68 -1.52 2.60
N PRO A 37 11.02 -0.22 2.48
CA PRO A 37 12.26 0.33 3.10
C PRO A 37 12.25 0.21 4.62
N LEU A 38 11.08 0.41 5.27
CA LEU A 38 10.95 0.30 6.71
C LEU A 38 11.12 -1.15 7.18
N LEU A 39 10.54 -2.10 6.46
CA LEU A 39 10.70 -3.52 6.74
C LEU A 39 12.14 -4.00 6.56
N LEU A 40 12.84 -3.47 5.55
CA LEU A 40 14.27 -3.78 5.34
C LEU A 40 15.15 -3.20 6.45
N GLY A 41 14.84 -2.01 6.94
CA GLY A 41 15.61 -1.34 7.99
C GLY A 41 15.36 -1.88 9.40
N GLU A 42 14.10 -2.17 9.73
CA GLU A 42 13.66 -2.47 11.11
C GLU A 42 13.10 -3.91 11.28
N GLY A 43 12.87 -4.62 10.17
CA GLY A 43 12.31 -5.97 10.20
C GLY A 43 10.91 -6.03 10.82
N LEU A 44 10.59 -7.15 11.48
CA LEU A 44 9.31 -7.39 12.16
C LEU A 44 9.01 -6.37 13.26
N HIS A 45 10.03 -5.71 13.82
CA HIS A 45 9.87 -4.70 14.85
C HIS A 45 9.06 -3.50 14.36
N ALA A 46 9.15 -3.18 13.06
CA ALA A 46 8.34 -2.12 12.45
C ALA A 46 6.85 -2.41 12.60
N VAL A 47 6.41 -3.61 12.17
CA VAL A 47 5.01 -4.02 12.26
C VAL A 47 4.52 -4.08 13.70
N ALA A 48 5.32 -4.67 14.59
CA ALA A 48 4.96 -4.79 16.01
C ALA A 48 4.85 -3.42 16.71
N ALA A 49 5.73 -2.47 16.37
CA ALA A 49 5.69 -1.12 16.91
C ALA A 49 4.46 -0.33 16.40
N LEU A 50 4.16 -0.41 15.11
CA LEU A 50 2.96 0.19 14.53
C LEU A 50 1.70 -0.41 15.15
N ARG A 51 1.60 -1.75 15.28
CA ARG A 51 0.46 -2.41 15.93
C ARG A 51 0.28 -1.97 17.37
N LYS A 52 1.38 -1.82 18.11
CA LYS A 52 1.34 -1.34 19.51
C LYS A 52 0.83 0.11 19.62
N ALA A 53 1.27 0.98 18.69
CA ALA A 53 0.88 2.38 18.68
C ALA A 53 -0.55 2.60 18.15
N PHE A 54 -0.98 1.79 17.19
CA PHE A 54 -2.27 1.91 16.49
C PHE A 54 -3.05 0.59 16.54
N PRO A 55 -3.56 0.17 17.70
CA PRO A 55 -4.13 -1.16 17.90
C PRO A 55 -5.39 -1.44 17.05
N GLU A 56 -6.14 -0.41 16.69
CA GLU A 56 -7.40 -0.54 15.93
C GLU A 56 -7.25 -0.31 14.43
N HIS A 57 -6.10 0.22 13.96
CA HIS A 57 -5.90 0.51 12.53
C HIS A 57 -5.47 -0.73 11.75
N PRO A 58 -5.95 -0.92 10.53
CA PRO A 58 -5.35 -1.85 9.60
C PRO A 58 -3.88 -1.53 9.35
N ILE A 59 -3.03 -2.56 9.41
CA ILE A 59 -1.59 -2.45 9.16
C ILE A 59 -1.23 -3.36 8.00
N VAL A 60 -0.70 -2.75 6.94
CA VAL A 60 -0.21 -3.44 5.75
C VAL A 60 1.29 -3.68 5.89
N ALA A 61 1.74 -4.90 5.68
CA ALA A 61 3.17 -5.23 5.59
C ALA A 61 3.54 -5.39 4.10
N ASP A 62 4.23 -4.38 3.55
CA ASP A 62 4.64 -4.38 2.14
C ASP A 62 5.96 -5.15 1.93
N LEU A 63 5.87 -6.47 2.12
CA LEU A 63 7.00 -7.39 1.93
C LEU A 63 7.43 -7.54 0.50
N LYS A 64 6.52 -7.36 -0.45
CA LYS A 64 6.73 -7.75 -1.85
C LYS A 64 7.22 -9.20 -1.98
N THR A 65 6.56 -10.11 -1.25
CA THR A 65 6.94 -11.52 -1.16
C THR A 65 7.12 -12.15 -2.55
N MET A 66 8.29 -12.77 -2.76
CA MET A 66 8.66 -13.47 -4.00
C MET A 66 8.83 -14.97 -3.79
N ASP A 67 9.14 -15.41 -2.56
CA ASP A 67 9.31 -16.82 -2.17
C ASP A 67 9.10 -16.98 -0.66
N GLY A 68 9.03 -18.22 -0.17
CA GLY A 68 8.81 -18.47 1.26
C GLY A 68 7.44 -18.03 1.79
N GLY A 69 6.44 -17.93 0.91
CA GLY A 69 5.18 -17.21 1.12
C GLY A 69 4.44 -17.51 2.41
N TYR A 70 4.34 -18.79 2.82
CA TYR A 70 3.66 -19.13 4.08
C TYR A 70 4.40 -18.55 5.29
N LEU A 71 5.72 -18.78 5.37
CA LEU A 71 6.54 -18.35 6.51
C LEU A 71 6.56 -16.83 6.64
N GLU A 72 6.77 -16.11 5.53
CA GLU A 72 6.81 -14.65 5.53
C GLU A 72 5.47 -14.03 5.97
N ALA A 73 4.35 -14.52 5.41
CA ALA A 73 3.02 -14.05 5.80
C ALA A 73 2.69 -14.38 7.27
N GLU A 74 3.04 -15.58 7.75
CA GLU A 74 2.91 -15.99 9.15
C GLU A 74 3.67 -15.04 10.08
N MET A 75 4.92 -14.70 9.74
CA MET A 75 5.76 -13.80 10.54
C MET A 75 5.12 -12.42 10.68
N MET A 76 4.59 -11.86 9.58
CA MET A 76 3.93 -10.55 9.59
C MET A 76 2.62 -10.59 10.37
N ALA A 77 1.82 -11.64 10.21
CA ALA A 77 0.59 -11.82 10.97
C ALA A 77 0.85 -11.88 12.49
N LYS A 78 1.86 -12.65 12.90
CA LYS A 78 2.28 -12.74 14.31
C LYS A 78 2.83 -11.44 14.86
N ALA A 79 3.43 -10.60 14.02
CA ALA A 79 3.87 -9.25 14.39
C ALA A 79 2.71 -8.24 14.49
N GLY A 80 1.51 -8.58 13.98
CA GLY A 80 0.31 -7.76 14.07
C GLY A 80 -0.13 -7.09 12.76
N ALA A 81 0.42 -7.49 11.61
CA ALA A 81 -0.12 -7.08 10.32
C ALA A 81 -1.55 -7.60 10.13
N THR A 82 -2.38 -6.82 9.45
CA THR A 82 -3.73 -7.22 8.99
C THR A 82 -3.76 -7.54 7.51
N HIS A 83 -2.76 -7.07 6.77
CA HIS A 83 -2.60 -7.30 5.34
C HIS A 83 -1.12 -7.56 5.03
N VAL A 84 -0.88 -8.40 4.03
CA VAL A 84 0.46 -8.67 3.49
C VAL A 84 0.46 -8.51 1.98
N VAL A 85 1.57 -8.04 1.42
CA VAL A 85 1.73 -7.86 -0.03
C VAL A 85 2.56 -8.98 -0.62
N VAL A 86 2.04 -9.61 -1.69
CA VAL A 86 2.75 -10.59 -2.52
C VAL A 86 2.89 -10.06 -3.95
N MET A 87 4.05 -10.29 -4.56
CA MET A 87 4.25 -9.90 -5.97
C MET A 87 3.50 -10.84 -6.91
N GLY A 88 2.78 -10.28 -7.87
CA GLY A 88 2.07 -11.04 -8.90
C GLY A 88 3.00 -11.80 -9.86
N VAL A 89 4.26 -11.37 -9.95
CA VAL A 89 5.31 -12.08 -10.71
C VAL A 89 5.98 -13.21 -9.93
N ALA A 90 5.59 -13.44 -8.67
CA ALA A 90 6.02 -14.59 -7.90
C ALA A 90 5.43 -15.90 -8.48
N HIS A 91 6.07 -17.02 -8.16
CA HIS A 91 5.52 -18.31 -8.59
C HIS A 91 4.12 -18.55 -7.99
N PRO A 92 3.12 -19.06 -8.74
CA PRO A 92 1.77 -19.29 -8.22
C PRO A 92 1.71 -20.13 -6.94
N ALA A 93 2.67 -21.02 -6.72
CA ALA A 93 2.77 -21.78 -5.46
C ALA A 93 3.09 -20.87 -4.26
N THR A 94 3.91 -19.82 -4.45
CA THR A 94 4.21 -18.81 -3.43
C THR A 94 2.96 -18.01 -3.10
N ILE A 95 2.23 -17.57 -4.12
CA ILE A 95 0.97 -16.81 -3.95
C ILE A 95 -0.03 -17.65 -3.12
N ARG A 96 -0.25 -18.91 -3.50
CA ARG A 96 -1.12 -19.82 -2.73
C ARG A 96 -0.64 -20.07 -1.30
N ALA A 97 0.68 -20.09 -1.08
CA ALA A 97 1.25 -20.25 0.26
C ALA A 97 0.99 -19.01 1.13
N VAL A 98 1.13 -17.80 0.58
CA VAL A 98 0.75 -16.52 1.25
C VAL A 98 -0.74 -16.54 1.60
N VAL A 99 -1.61 -16.84 0.62
CA VAL A 99 -3.06 -16.91 0.82
C VAL A 99 -3.41 -17.95 1.90
N LYS A 100 -2.78 -19.11 1.89
CA LYS A 100 -3.01 -20.12 2.93
C LYS A 100 -2.65 -19.59 4.32
N ALA A 101 -1.48 -18.99 4.49
CA ALA A 101 -1.08 -18.38 5.77
C ALA A 101 -2.07 -17.27 6.19
N ALA A 102 -2.47 -16.43 5.25
CA ALA A 102 -3.44 -15.36 5.53
C ALA A 102 -4.76 -15.91 6.06
N ARG A 103 -5.29 -17.00 5.51
CA ARG A 103 -6.51 -17.66 6.03
C ARG A 103 -6.28 -18.31 7.39
N ASP A 104 -5.14 -18.95 7.62
CA ASP A 104 -4.81 -19.56 8.91
C ASP A 104 -4.67 -18.52 10.05
N TYR A 105 -4.23 -17.30 9.72
CA TYR A 105 -4.00 -16.20 10.69
C TYR A 105 -5.05 -15.08 10.63
N ASN A 106 -6.10 -15.22 9.80
CA ASN A 106 -7.18 -14.24 9.64
C ASN A 106 -6.67 -12.84 9.25
N ILE A 107 -5.76 -12.78 8.29
CA ILE A 107 -5.29 -11.55 7.63
C ILE A 107 -5.66 -11.58 6.15
N GLN A 108 -5.46 -10.47 5.45
CA GLN A 108 -5.78 -10.32 4.02
C GLN A 108 -4.52 -10.25 3.15
N VAL A 109 -4.67 -10.58 1.88
CA VAL A 109 -3.57 -10.60 0.91
C VAL A 109 -3.81 -9.56 -0.18
N MET A 110 -2.81 -8.77 -0.45
CA MET A 110 -2.79 -7.78 -1.53
C MET A 110 -1.79 -8.25 -2.60
N GLY A 111 -2.24 -8.41 -3.84
CA GLY A 111 -1.42 -8.85 -4.95
C GLY A 111 -0.92 -7.66 -5.77
N ASP A 112 0.38 -7.40 -5.76
CA ASP A 112 1.01 -6.30 -6.49
C ASP A 112 1.39 -6.74 -7.90
N ILE A 113 0.85 -6.06 -8.92
CA ILE A 113 1.13 -6.35 -10.33
C ILE A 113 2.27 -5.51 -10.91
N MET A 114 3.03 -4.81 -10.06
CA MET A 114 4.26 -4.11 -10.49
C MET A 114 5.15 -5.09 -11.27
N ALA A 115 5.82 -4.60 -12.31
CA ALA A 115 6.69 -5.38 -13.19
C ALA A 115 6.04 -6.57 -13.94
N ALA A 116 4.73 -6.83 -13.79
CA ALA A 116 4.07 -7.84 -14.61
C ALA A 116 4.03 -7.40 -16.08
N PRO A 117 4.44 -8.26 -17.04
CA PRO A 117 4.44 -7.91 -18.45
C PRO A 117 3.02 -7.78 -19.03
N ASP A 118 2.07 -8.55 -18.51
CA ASP A 118 0.63 -8.45 -18.79
C ASP A 118 -0.10 -8.22 -17.46
N LYS A 119 -0.49 -6.97 -17.23
CA LYS A 119 -1.14 -6.54 -15.98
C LYS A 119 -2.50 -7.22 -15.77
N VAL A 120 -3.27 -7.37 -16.84
CA VAL A 120 -4.61 -7.97 -16.79
C VAL A 120 -4.54 -9.46 -16.51
N ALA A 121 -3.69 -10.18 -17.22
CA ALA A 121 -3.49 -11.61 -16.97
C ALA A 121 -2.96 -11.89 -15.58
N CYS A 122 -2.03 -11.04 -15.09
CA CYS A 122 -1.49 -11.13 -13.75
C CYS A 122 -2.57 -10.88 -12.68
N ALA A 123 -3.39 -9.84 -12.82
CA ALA A 123 -4.47 -9.53 -11.89
C ALA A 123 -5.50 -10.69 -11.79
N LYS A 124 -5.91 -11.25 -12.93
CA LYS A 124 -6.79 -12.43 -12.95
C LYS A 124 -6.17 -13.64 -12.26
N MET A 125 -4.91 -13.92 -12.54
CA MET A 125 -4.19 -15.04 -11.92
C MET A 125 -4.10 -14.86 -10.39
N LEU A 126 -3.89 -13.64 -9.90
CA LEU A 126 -3.91 -13.32 -8.48
C LEU A 126 -5.29 -13.55 -7.86
N GLU A 127 -6.35 -13.03 -8.48
CA GLU A 127 -7.74 -13.25 -8.05
C GLU A 127 -8.10 -14.73 -8.00
N ASP A 128 -7.76 -15.50 -9.06
CA ASP A 128 -7.98 -16.95 -9.14
C ASP A 128 -7.25 -17.73 -8.04
N ASN A 129 -6.11 -17.22 -7.56
CA ASN A 129 -5.37 -17.81 -6.44
C ASN A 129 -5.83 -17.30 -5.07
N GLY A 130 -6.85 -16.45 -5.00
CA GLY A 130 -7.56 -16.08 -3.78
C GLY A 130 -6.97 -14.90 -3.02
N VAL A 131 -6.28 -13.95 -3.68
CA VAL A 131 -5.90 -12.68 -3.04
C VAL A 131 -7.14 -11.83 -2.83
N ASP A 132 -7.10 -10.88 -1.88
CA ASP A 132 -8.24 -10.07 -1.49
C ASP A 132 -8.27 -8.72 -2.20
N TYR A 133 -7.13 -8.22 -2.68
CA TYR A 133 -6.98 -6.94 -3.37
C TYR A 133 -5.95 -7.03 -4.49
N ILE A 134 -6.12 -6.23 -5.54
CA ILE A 134 -5.11 -6.00 -6.57
C ILE A 134 -4.48 -4.62 -6.39
N ILE A 135 -3.16 -4.54 -6.47
CA ILE A 135 -2.40 -3.29 -6.45
C ILE A 135 -1.94 -2.97 -7.87
N VAL A 136 -2.53 -1.93 -8.47
CA VAL A 136 -2.02 -1.32 -9.71
C VAL A 136 -0.93 -0.34 -9.32
N HIS A 137 0.32 -0.74 -9.54
CA HIS A 137 1.49 -0.07 -9.02
C HIS A 137 2.42 0.36 -10.15
N THR A 138 2.76 1.66 -10.17
CA THR A 138 3.85 2.20 -10.98
C THR A 138 5.06 2.43 -10.07
N GLY A 139 6.11 1.66 -10.27
CA GLY A 139 7.28 1.61 -9.40
C GLY A 139 8.03 2.94 -9.32
N PHE A 140 8.81 3.13 -8.25
CA PHE A 140 9.62 4.35 -8.05
C PHE A 140 10.68 4.51 -9.15
N ASP A 141 11.40 3.44 -9.47
CA ASP A 141 12.46 3.47 -10.49
C ASP A 141 11.87 3.63 -11.91
N GLU A 142 10.74 2.98 -12.19
CA GLU A 142 10.01 3.13 -13.46
C GLU A 142 9.63 4.59 -13.71
N ARG A 143 9.12 5.30 -12.68
CA ARG A 143 8.81 6.73 -12.75
C ARG A 143 10.06 7.61 -12.85
N GLY A 144 11.18 7.14 -12.32
CA GLY A 144 12.48 7.81 -12.46
C GLY A 144 12.97 7.82 -13.89
N GLU A 145 12.71 6.76 -14.65
CA GLU A 145 13.03 6.66 -16.08
C GLU A 145 12.00 7.34 -16.97
N ASP A 146 10.72 7.22 -16.65
CA ASP A 146 9.61 7.79 -17.41
C ASP A 146 8.61 8.50 -16.46
N PRO A 147 8.79 9.80 -16.21
CA PRO A 147 7.92 10.57 -15.29
C PRO A 147 6.46 10.70 -15.71
N GLU A 148 6.12 10.37 -16.96
CA GLU A 148 4.73 10.37 -17.44
C GLU A 148 3.97 9.12 -16.99
N ARG A 149 4.68 8.06 -16.60
CA ARG A 149 4.09 6.82 -16.11
C ARG A 149 3.37 7.02 -14.80
N ASN A 150 2.17 6.47 -14.74
CA ASN A 150 1.34 6.51 -13.54
C ASN A 150 0.31 5.35 -13.55
N PRO A 151 -0.38 5.07 -12.44
CA PRO A 151 -1.32 3.95 -12.36
C PRO A 151 -2.49 3.99 -13.36
N PHE A 152 -2.88 5.15 -13.88
CA PHE A 152 -3.95 5.26 -14.88
C PHE A 152 -3.66 4.48 -16.17
N ASP A 153 -2.39 4.28 -16.53
CA ASP A 153 -1.98 3.60 -17.77
C ASP A 153 -2.61 2.20 -17.87
N HIS A 154 -2.88 1.52 -16.75
CA HIS A 154 -3.41 0.17 -16.71
C HIS A 154 -4.68 0.01 -15.86
N LEU A 155 -5.08 1.06 -15.12
CA LEU A 155 -6.15 0.96 -14.13
C LEU A 155 -7.47 0.50 -14.71
N HIS A 156 -7.91 1.11 -15.81
CA HIS A 156 -9.21 0.82 -16.42
C HIS A 156 -9.32 -0.64 -16.89
N GLU A 157 -8.25 -1.17 -17.48
CA GLU A 157 -8.21 -2.55 -17.98
C GLU A 157 -8.24 -3.54 -16.83
N VAL A 158 -7.48 -3.26 -15.76
CA VAL A 158 -7.43 -4.13 -14.58
C VAL A 158 -8.75 -4.11 -13.82
N VAL A 159 -9.32 -2.93 -13.57
CA VAL A 159 -10.64 -2.80 -12.89
C VAL A 159 -11.74 -3.53 -13.67
N GLY A 160 -11.72 -3.47 -15.00
CA GLY A 160 -12.68 -4.19 -15.83
C GLY A 160 -12.48 -5.72 -15.88
N ALA A 161 -11.34 -6.21 -15.40
CA ALA A 161 -10.94 -7.61 -15.53
C ALA A 161 -11.11 -8.44 -14.25
N VAL A 162 -11.20 -7.80 -13.08
CA VAL A 162 -11.31 -8.46 -11.77
C VAL A 162 -12.56 -8.00 -11.01
N SER A 163 -13.01 -8.80 -10.04
CA SER A 163 -14.18 -8.49 -9.19
C SER A 163 -13.78 -8.03 -7.78
N ILE A 164 -12.55 -8.28 -7.38
CA ILE A 164 -12.00 -7.85 -6.09
C ILE A 164 -11.55 -6.39 -6.13
N PRO A 165 -11.50 -5.69 -4.96
CA PRO A 165 -11.10 -4.28 -4.91
C PRO A 165 -9.71 -4.03 -5.47
N VAL A 166 -9.57 -2.88 -6.15
CA VAL A 166 -8.31 -2.43 -6.73
C VAL A 166 -7.77 -1.24 -5.95
N GLN A 167 -6.47 -1.27 -5.69
CA GLN A 167 -5.68 -0.18 -5.12
C GLN A 167 -4.85 0.46 -6.22
N ALA A 168 -4.73 1.78 -6.22
CA ALA A 168 -3.85 2.52 -7.09
C ALA A 168 -2.71 3.16 -6.29
N VAL A 169 -1.46 2.94 -6.73
CA VAL A 169 -0.26 3.48 -6.08
C VAL A 169 0.83 3.79 -7.09
N GLY A 170 1.60 4.85 -6.82
CA GLY A 170 2.78 5.24 -7.58
C GLY A 170 2.68 6.62 -8.21
N GLY A 171 3.21 7.64 -7.53
CA GLY A 171 3.41 8.99 -8.05
C GLY A 171 2.14 9.79 -8.33
N LEU A 172 1.04 9.47 -7.66
CA LEU A 172 -0.21 10.21 -7.80
C LEU A 172 -0.09 11.62 -7.22
N SER A 173 -0.47 12.64 -7.99
CA SER A 173 -0.77 13.95 -7.44
C SER A 173 -2.05 13.90 -6.60
N VAL A 174 -2.30 14.89 -5.75
CA VAL A 174 -3.53 14.98 -4.95
C VAL A 174 -4.78 14.93 -5.83
N ALA A 175 -4.78 15.65 -6.95
CA ALA A 175 -5.89 15.64 -7.91
C ALA A 175 -6.10 14.25 -8.54
N GLN A 176 -5.03 13.56 -8.94
CA GLN A 176 -5.12 12.20 -9.46
C GLN A 176 -5.62 11.22 -8.38
N ALA A 177 -5.11 11.32 -7.15
CA ALA A 177 -5.56 10.51 -6.03
C ALA A 177 -7.07 10.64 -5.78
N ALA A 178 -7.62 11.87 -5.86
CA ALA A 178 -9.04 12.16 -5.71
C ALA A 178 -9.92 11.54 -6.82
N GLU A 179 -9.36 11.32 -8.02
CA GLU A 179 -10.09 10.71 -9.13
C GLU A 179 -10.08 9.17 -9.09
N MET A 180 -9.11 8.53 -8.41
CA MET A 180 -8.98 7.07 -8.41
C MET A 180 -10.25 6.32 -8.01
N PRO A 181 -11.01 6.73 -6.96
CA PRO A 181 -12.26 6.05 -6.61
C PRO A 181 -13.30 6.09 -7.73
N LYS A 182 -13.35 7.17 -8.51
CA LYS A 182 -14.28 7.31 -9.65
C LYS A 182 -13.91 6.39 -10.83
N HIS A 183 -12.62 6.02 -10.92
CA HIS A 183 -12.10 5.08 -11.91
C HIS A 183 -12.09 3.62 -11.43
N GLY A 184 -12.72 3.32 -10.27
CA GLY A 184 -12.87 1.95 -9.76
C GLY A 184 -11.75 1.47 -8.85
N ALA A 185 -10.82 2.35 -8.45
CA ALA A 185 -9.81 2.08 -7.44
C ALA A 185 -10.14 2.81 -6.13
N PRO A 186 -10.95 2.21 -5.24
CA PRO A 186 -11.35 2.84 -3.99
C PRO A 186 -10.24 2.92 -2.94
N LEU A 187 -9.14 2.21 -3.12
CA LEU A 187 -7.96 2.27 -2.26
C LEU A 187 -6.88 3.12 -2.93
N VAL A 188 -6.43 4.15 -2.22
CA VAL A 188 -5.41 5.09 -2.70
C VAL A 188 -4.27 5.15 -1.71
N VAL A 189 -3.03 5.11 -2.20
CA VAL A 189 -1.83 5.15 -1.36
C VAL A 189 -1.09 6.46 -1.54
N VAL A 190 -0.68 7.06 -0.44
CA VAL A 190 0.27 8.17 -0.39
C VAL A 190 1.54 7.72 0.28
N GLY A 191 2.68 8.01 -0.33
CA GLY A 191 3.99 7.66 0.21
C GLY A 191 4.49 8.67 1.25
N ALA A 192 5.28 8.21 2.20
CA ALA A 192 6.05 9.04 3.11
C ALA A 192 7.54 8.68 3.01
N PRO A 193 8.45 9.65 2.85
CA PRO A 193 8.18 11.09 2.95
C PRO A 193 7.21 11.57 1.86
N LEU A 194 6.26 12.41 2.25
CA LEU A 194 5.31 13.00 1.30
C LEU A 194 6.05 14.06 0.46
N VAL A 195 5.91 13.98 -0.86
CA VAL A 195 6.49 14.95 -1.80
C VAL A 195 5.38 15.58 -2.62
N ILE A 196 5.21 16.90 -2.51
CA ILE A 196 4.25 17.68 -3.30
C ILE A 196 4.99 18.90 -3.85
N ASP A 197 4.88 19.13 -5.16
CA ASP A 197 5.52 20.26 -5.85
C ASP A 197 7.02 20.40 -5.53
N GLN A 198 7.73 19.27 -5.52
CA GLN A 198 9.16 19.16 -5.20
C GLN A 198 9.52 19.47 -3.73
N LYS A 199 8.54 19.78 -2.87
CA LYS A 199 8.74 19.92 -1.43
C LYS A 199 8.54 18.57 -0.75
N GLU A 200 9.59 18.12 -0.07
CA GLU A 200 9.52 16.94 0.79
C GLU A 200 9.04 17.34 2.20
N PHE A 201 8.00 16.65 2.67
CA PHE A 201 7.44 16.84 4.01
C PHE A 201 7.90 15.72 4.93
N ARG A 202 8.57 16.08 6.01
CA ARG A 202 8.98 15.13 7.06
C ARG A 202 8.33 15.51 8.39
N PRO A 203 8.06 14.55 9.29
CA PRO A 203 7.45 14.82 10.60
C PRO A 203 8.20 15.87 11.42
N SER A 204 9.54 15.87 11.30
CA SER A 204 10.43 16.78 12.03
C SER A 204 10.45 18.22 11.52
N THR A 205 9.93 18.49 10.29
CA THR A 205 10.05 19.79 9.64
C THR A 205 8.87 20.71 9.94
N ASP A 206 7.64 20.23 9.75
CA ASP A 206 6.42 20.99 10.01
C ASP A 206 5.21 20.06 10.20
N LYS A 207 4.97 19.68 11.44
CA LYS A 207 3.86 18.79 11.81
C LYS A 207 2.50 19.35 11.41
N ALA A 208 2.29 20.66 11.60
CA ALA A 208 0.99 21.29 11.35
C ALA A 208 0.68 21.40 9.85
N GLU A 209 1.67 21.79 9.03
CA GLU A 209 1.53 21.87 7.58
C GLU A 209 1.30 20.49 6.98
N LEU A 210 2.09 19.48 7.39
CA LEU A 210 1.96 18.09 6.95
C LEU A 210 0.57 17.54 7.27
N LYS A 211 0.06 17.80 8.48
CA LYS A 211 -1.29 17.38 8.86
C LYS A 211 -2.35 18.03 7.98
N ALA A 212 -2.24 19.35 7.73
CA ALA A 212 -3.19 20.07 6.89
C ALA A 212 -3.22 19.54 5.45
N VAL A 213 -2.05 19.23 4.87
CA VAL A 213 -1.92 18.66 3.54
C VAL A 213 -2.57 17.27 3.47
N LEU A 214 -2.33 16.42 4.47
CA LEU A 214 -2.96 15.09 4.52
C LEU A 214 -4.47 15.18 4.74
N GLN A 215 -4.96 16.12 5.56
CA GLN A 215 -6.39 16.36 5.74
C GLN A 215 -7.08 16.77 4.43
N ASP A 216 -6.47 17.68 3.67
CA ASP A 216 -6.99 18.12 2.37
C ASP A 216 -7.04 16.94 1.38
N LEU A 217 -5.97 16.16 1.30
CA LEU A 217 -5.92 14.96 0.45
C LEU A 217 -7.02 13.95 0.83
N VAL A 218 -7.17 13.65 2.12
CA VAL A 218 -8.21 12.73 2.61
C VAL A 218 -9.60 13.24 2.27
N ALA A 219 -9.85 14.55 2.46
CA ALA A 219 -11.12 15.17 2.12
C ALA A 219 -11.43 15.06 0.62
N GLN A 220 -10.47 15.34 -0.25
CA GLN A 220 -10.64 15.25 -1.70
C GLN A 220 -10.90 13.81 -2.15
N VAL A 221 -10.12 12.82 -1.66
CA VAL A 221 -10.32 11.40 -2.02
C VAL A 221 -11.66 10.87 -1.52
N LYS A 222 -12.10 11.25 -0.33
CA LYS A 222 -13.36 10.80 0.27
C LYS A 222 -14.59 11.60 -0.20
N GLY A 223 -14.39 12.74 -0.85
CA GLY A 223 -15.45 13.61 -1.33
C GLY A 223 -16.24 14.30 -0.21
N VAL A 224 -15.56 14.70 0.87
CA VAL A 224 -16.15 15.33 2.07
C VAL A 224 -15.52 16.69 2.36
#